data_4287ec3e9d4261897b2d448bbb7dd8b3
#
_entry.id   4287ec3e9d4261897b2d448bbb7dd8b3
#
_cell.length_a   1.000
_cell.length_b   1.000
_cell.length_c   1.000
_cell.angle_alpha   90.00
_cell.angle_beta   90.00
_cell.angle_gamma   90.00
#
_symmetry.space_group_name_H-M   'P 1'
#
loop_
_entity.id
_entity.type
_entity.pdbx_description
1 polymer ?
#
loop_
_entity_poly.entity_id
_entity_poly.type
_entity_poly.pdbx_seq_one_letter_code
_entity_poly.pdbx_strand_id
1 'polypeptide(L)'
;MTAEAEVLGELRRLRARLPQLTGALAASADGLVLAHDTVDGAAESVAALTAAALGVGRRLTESTGQGGFRELLVRGETGYVATYAAGGSAVLTLLAEPRINVGRLHLEARRSSVRIGELVDGALERRDPH
;
A
#
# COMPACT_ATOMS: atom_id res chain seq x y z
N MET A 1 -1.32 17.30 -13.32
CA MET A 1 -2.06 16.24 -12.61
C MET A 1 -1.70 16.26 -11.13
N THR A 2 -2.66 16.01 -10.25
CA THR A 2 -2.38 15.92 -8.81
C THR A 2 -1.66 14.62 -8.47
N ALA A 3 -0.96 14.61 -7.34
CA ALA A 3 -0.31 13.39 -6.86
C ALA A 3 -1.34 12.28 -6.62
N GLU A 4 -2.50 12.61 -6.07
CA GLU A 4 -3.56 11.63 -5.82
C GLU A 4 -4.07 11.00 -7.12
N ALA A 5 -4.23 11.80 -8.18
CA ALA A 5 -4.65 11.28 -9.49
C ALA A 5 -3.57 10.37 -10.10
N GLU A 6 -2.31 10.71 -9.93
CA GLU A 6 -1.20 9.87 -10.41
C GLU A 6 -1.09 8.56 -9.61
N VAL A 7 -1.29 8.63 -8.29
CA VAL A 7 -1.32 7.44 -7.43
C VAL A 7 -2.49 6.53 -7.84
N LEU A 8 -3.67 7.09 -8.06
CA LEU A 8 -4.83 6.30 -8.52
C LEU A 8 -4.52 5.61 -9.86
N GLY A 9 -3.87 6.33 -10.77
CA GLY A 9 -3.42 5.75 -12.05
C GLY A 9 -2.51 4.55 -11.85
N GLU A 10 -1.59 4.63 -10.89
CA GLU A 10 -0.70 3.51 -10.58
C GLU A 10 -1.47 2.31 -9.99
N LEU A 11 -2.44 2.55 -9.11
CA LEU A 11 -3.28 1.49 -8.56
C LEU A 11 -4.06 0.77 -9.66
N ARG A 12 -4.60 1.52 -10.61
CA ARG A 12 -5.35 0.94 -11.74
C ARG A 12 -4.45 0.12 -12.65
N ARG A 13 -3.25 0.59 -12.93
CA ARG A 13 -2.26 -0.15 -13.73
C ARG A 13 -1.85 -1.45 -13.03
N LEU A 14 -1.66 -1.40 -11.71
CA LEU A 14 -1.33 -2.57 -10.93
C LEU A 14 -2.45 -3.62 -10.99
N ARG A 15 -3.70 -3.20 -10.83
CA ARG A 15 -4.85 -4.09 -10.94
C ARG A 15 -5.00 -4.68 -12.34
N ALA A 16 -4.65 -3.92 -13.38
CA ALA A 16 -4.66 -4.45 -14.74
C ALA A 16 -3.61 -5.54 -14.94
N ARG A 17 -2.45 -5.39 -14.31
CA ARG A 17 -1.38 -6.41 -14.38
C ARG A 17 -1.66 -7.63 -13.52
N LEU A 18 -2.45 -7.48 -12.45
CA LEU A 18 -2.80 -8.54 -11.50
C LEU A 18 -4.32 -8.65 -11.39
N PRO A 19 -4.97 -9.37 -12.32
CA PRO A 19 -6.44 -9.47 -12.33
C PRO A 19 -7.04 -10.10 -11.06
N GLN A 20 -6.23 -10.83 -10.28
CA GLN A 20 -6.67 -11.44 -9.03
C GLN A 20 -6.74 -10.45 -7.86
N LEU A 21 -6.36 -9.19 -8.06
CA LEU A 21 -6.56 -8.16 -7.05
C LEU A 21 -8.03 -7.76 -7.01
N THR A 22 -8.62 -7.78 -5.82
CA THR A 22 -10.00 -7.36 -5.59
C THR A 22 -10.08 -5.91 -5.10
N GLY A 23 -8.96 -5.35 -4.71
CA GLY A 23 -8.88 -3.96 -4.30
C GLY A 23 -7.45 -3.48 -4.17
N ALA A 24 -7.27 -2.17 -4.28
CA ALA A 24 -5.98 -1.52 -4.12
C ALA A 24 -6.18 -0.16 -3.46
N LEU A 25 -5.30 0.19 -2.54
CA LEU A 25 -5.40 1.39 -1.72
C LEU A 25 -4.02 1.94 -1.44
N ALA A 26 -3.89 3.25 -1.54
CA ALA A 26 -2.73 3.97 -1.01
C ALA A 26 -3.21 4.88 0.12
N ALA A 27 -2.50 4.84 1.23
CA ALA A 27 -2.82 5.65 2.40
C ALA A 27 -1.56 6.30 2.96
N SER A 28 -1.72 7.34 3.76
CA SER A 28 -0.63 7.86 4.56
C SER A 28 -0.33 6.91 5.71
N ALA A 29 0.85 7.01 6.30
CA ALA A 29 1.25 6.16 7.43
C ALA A 29 0.35 6.34 8.65
N ASP A 30 -0.36 7.45 8.76
CA ASP A 30 -1.31 7.71 9.84
C ASP A 30 -2.77 7.37 9.49
N GLY A 31 -3.01 6.71 8.36
CA GLY A 31 -4.29 6.11 8.06
C GLY A 31 -5.25 6.94 7.21
N LEU A 32 -4.77 8.01 6.58
CA LEU A 32 -5.60 8.81 5.67
C LEU A 32 -5.55 8.24 4.25
N VAL A 33 -6.70 8.04 3.64
CA VAL A 33 -6.79 7.55 2.26
C VAL A 33 -6.23 8.60 1.29
N LEU A 34 -5.28 8.21 0.45
CA LEU A 34 -4.72 9.06 -0.60
C LEU A 34 -5.39 8.78 -1.94
N ALA A 35 -5.60 7.50 -2.25
CA ALA A 35 -6.30 7.05 -3.45
C ALA A 35 -6.74 5.60 -3.24
N HIS A 36 -7.83 5.19 -3.88
CA HIS A 36 -8.26 3.81 -3.79
C HIS A 36 -9.01 3.35 -5.03
N ASP A 37 -8.92 2.06 -5.27
CA ASP A 37 -9.70 1.35 -6.28
C ASP A 37 -10.24 0.09 -5.59
N THR A 38 -11.23 0.29 -4.73
CA THR A 38 -11.84 -0.73 -3.87
C THR A 38 -13.35 -0.65 -3.94
N VAL A 39 -14.02 -1.62 -3.33
CA VAL A 39 -15.47 -1.59 -3.14
C VAL A 39 -15.85 -0.39 -2.28
N ASP A 40 -16.94 0.27 -2.61
CA ASP A 40 -17.44 1.46 -1.91
C ASP A 40 -17.56 1.22 -0.41
N GLY A 41 -17.10 2.21 0.37
CA GLY A 41 -17.20 2.20 1.82
C GLY A 41 -16.09 1.43 2.55
N ALA A 42 -15.25 0.68 1.84
CA ALA A 42 -14.19 -0.12 2.46
C ALA A 42 -12.89 0.67 2.69
N ALA A 43 -12.60 1.67 1.87
CA ALA A 43 -11.29 2.32 1.82
C ALA A 43 -10.84 2.90 3.15
N GLU A 44 -11.69 3.66 3.81
CA GLU A 44 -11.33 4.33 5.06
C GLU A 44 -11.04 3.36 6.20
N SER A 45 -11.86 2.32 6.31
CA SER A 45 -11.67 1.26 7.30
C SER A 45 -10.37 0.50 7.06
N VAL A 46 -10.11 0.13 5.82
CA VAL A 46 -8.87 -0.57 5.44
C VAL A 46 -7.65 0.32 5.69
N ALA A 47 -7.73 1.60 5.37
CA ALA A 47 -6.63 2.54 5.63
C ALA A 47 -6.29 2.63 7.12
N ALA A 48 -7.31 2.72 7.98
CA ALA A 48 -7.11 2.78 9.42
C ALA A 48 -6.46 1.49 9.96
N LEU A 49 -6.95 0.33 9.52
CA LEU A 49 -6.40 -0.97 9.91
C LEU A 49 -4.97 -1.15 9.39
N THR A 50 -4.70 -0.68 8.18
CA THR A 50 -3.36 -0.71 7.59
C THR A 50 -2.37 0.13 8.39
N ALA A 51 -2.78 1.32 8.85
CA ALA A 51 -1.92 2.16 9.70
C ALA A 51 -1.57 1.44 11.00
N ALA A 52 -2.54 0.77 11.63
CA ALA A 52 -2.31 -0.02 12.82
C ALA A 52 -1.34 -1.18 12.54
N ALA A 53 -1.54 -1.90 11.44
CA ALA A 53 -0.68 -3.01 11.03
C ALA A 53 0.75 -2.53 10.75
N LEU A 54 0.91 -1.39 10.09
CA LEU A 54 2.21 -0.76 9.84
C LEU A 54 2.93 -0.47 11.15
N GLY A 55 2.22 0.10 12.13
CA GLY A 55 2.78 0.37 13.46
C GLY A 55 3.28 -0.89 14.14
N VAL A 56 2.49 -1.95 14.14
CA VAL A 56 2.87 -3.25 14.69
C VAL A 56 4.04 -3.85 13.92
N GLY A 57 3.97 -3.84 12.59
CA GLY A 57 5.02 -4.37 11.72
C GLY A 57 6.37 -3.69 11.96
N ARG A 58 6.38 -2.37 12.07
CA ARG A 58 7.59 -1.59 12.38
C ARG A 58 8.20 -1.99 13.71
N ARG A 59 7.37 -2.12 14.74
CA ARG A 59 7.84 -2.53 16.07
C ARG A 59 8.41 -3.94 16.06
N LEU A 60 7.78 -4.85 15.31
CA LEU A 60 8.27 -6.21 15.17
C LEU A 60 9.65 -6.26 14.51
N THR A 61 9.84 -5.55 13.40
CA THR A 61 11.11 -5.61 12.68
C THR A 61 12.22 -4.84 13.40
N GLU A 62 11.89 -3.71 14.01
CA GLU A 62 12.87 -2.89 14.74
C GLU A 62 13.27 -3.52 16.06
N SER A 63 12.31 -4.04 16.84
CA SER A 63 12.57 -4.64 18.15
C SER A 63 13.35 -5.95 18.07
N THR A 64 13.29 -6.63 16.93
CA THR A 64 13.99 -7.90 16.72
C THR A 64 15.29 -7.75 15.91
N GLY A 65 15.68 -6.51 15.63
CA GLY A 65 16.93 -6.24 14.91
C GLY A 65 16.87 -6.53 13.43
N GLN A 66 15.66 -6.62 12.84
CA GLN A 66 15.48 -6.92 11.42
C GLN A 66 15.51 -5.66 10.53
N GLY A 67 15.61 -4.47 11.14
CA GLY A 67 15.65 -3.22 10.40
C GLY A 67 14.28 -2.62 10.14
N GLY A 68 14.21 -1.69 9.19
CA GLY A 68 12.97 -1.01 8.83
C GLY A 68 11.93 -1.94 8.22
N PHE A 69 10.67 -1.60 8.42
CA PHE A 69 9.55 -2.37 7.89
C PHE A 69 9.50 -2.28 6.36
N ARG A 70 9.26 -3.40 5.71
CA ARG A 70 9.09 -3.48 4.26
C ARG A 70 7.67 -3.86 3.86
N GLU A 71 7.17 -4.97 4.38
CA GLU A 71 5.88 -5.50 3.95
C GLU A 71 5.30 -6.49 4.94
N LEU A 72 3.97 -6.65 4.90
CA LEU A 72 3.25 -7.61 5.72
C LEU A 72 2.19 -8.29 4.84
N LEU A 73 2.17 -9.62 4.86
CA LEU A 73 1.16 -10.42 4.19
C LEU A 73 0.27 -11.08 5.23
N VAL A 74 -1.04 -10.80 5.14
CA VAL A 74 -2.04 -11.42 6.01
C VAL A 74 -2.86 -12.38 5.16
N ARG A 75 -2.89 -13.65 5.55
CA ARG A 75 -3.67 -14.67 4.85
C ARG A 75 -4.96 -14.94 5.61
N GLY A 76 -6.10 -14.70 4.95
CA GLY A 76 -7.41 -15.12 5.43
C GLY A 76 -7.83 -16.43 4.76
N GLU A 77 -8.98 -16.96 5.15
CA GLU A 77 -9.52 -18.19 4.54
C GLU A 77 -9.87 -17.99 3.06
N THR A 78 -10.29 -16.78 2.68
CA THR A 78 -10.78 -16.50 1.34
C THR A 78 -9.96 -15.49 0.55
N GLY A 79 -8.78 -15.14 1.02
CA GLY A 79 -7.91 -14.21 0.30
C GLY A 79 -6.78 -13.68 1.15
N TYR A 80 -6.07 -12.70 0.58
CA TYR A 80 -4.92 -12.07 1.21
C TYR A 80 -5.11 -10.57 1.34
N VAL A 81 -4.51 -10.01 2.38
CA VAL A 81 -4.29 -8.56 2.49
C VAL A 81 -2.77 -8.36 2.56
N ALA A 82 -2.23 -7.60 1.64
CA ALA A 82 -0.79 -7.35 1.60
C ALA A 82 -0.53 -5.85 1.73
N THR A 83 0.37 -5.47 2.63
CA THR A 83 0.70 -4.08 2.93
C THR A 83 2.18 -3.85 2.71
N TYR A 84 2.52 -2.82 1.94
CA TYR A 84 3.89 -2.49 1.54
C TYR A 84 4.19 -1.05 1.91
N ALA A 85 5.33 -0.82 2.55
CA ALA A 85 5.81 0.55 2.75
C ALA A 85 6.07 1.20 1.40
N ALA A 86 5.63 2.44 1.22
CA ALA A 86 5.75 3.19 -0.02
C ALA A 86 6.44 4.53 0.29
N GLY A 87 7.75 4.55 0.19
CA GLY A 87 8.55 5.69 0.62
C GLY A 87 8.51 5.86 2.14
N GLY A 88 8.72 7.08 2.62
CA GLY A 88 8.75 7.39 4.05
C GLY A 88 7.38 7.70 4.66
N SER A 89 6.37 8.01 3.82
CA SER A 89 5.12 8.61 4.28
C SER A 89 3.87 7.85 3.89
N ALA A 90 3.95 6.86 2.99
CA ALA A 90 2.79 6.18 2.45
C ALA A 90 2.87 4.67 2.58
N VAL A 91 1.72 4.04 2.37
CA VAL A 91 1.55 2.59 2.44
C VAL A 91 0.66 2.17 1.27
N LEU A 92 1.04 1.09 0.60
CA LEU A 92 0.23 0.44 -0.42
C LEU A 92 -0.40 -0.80 0.18
N THR A 93 -1.72 -0.93 0.09
CA THR A 93 -2.44 -2.11 0.57
C THR A 93 -3.24 -2.73 -0.56
N LEU A 94 -3.09 -4.03 -0.73
CA LEU A 94 -3.74 -4.81 -1.78
C LEU A 94 -4.60 -5.90 -1.17
N LEU A 95 -5.79 -6.06 -1.74
CA LEU A 95 -6.70 -7.16 -1.43
C LEU A 95 -6.66 -8.13 -2.61
N ALA A 96 -6.49 -9.41 -2.34
CA ALA A 96 -6.27 -10.39 -3.39
C ALA A 96 -7.03 -11.69 -3.16
N GLU A 97 -7.42 -12.32 -4.25
CA GLU A 97 -8.04 -13.66 -4.25
C GLU A 97 -7.06 -14.70 -3.74
N PRO A 98 -7.57 -15.82 -3.17
CA PRO A 98 -6.70 -16.86 -2.59
C PRO A 98 -5.83 -17.57 -3.62
N ARG A 99 -6.18 -17.53 -4.91
CA ARG A 99 -5.45 -18.18 -5.99
C ARG A 99 -4.31 -17.34 -6.57
N ILE A 100 -4.11 -16.11 -6.08
CA ILE A 100 -3.06 -15.25 -6.59
C ILE A 100 -1.67 -15.89 -6.40
N ASN A 101 -0.80 -15.68 -7.37
CA ASN A 101 0.61 -16.04 -7.22
C ASN A 101 1.27 -15.02 -6.31
N VAL A 102 1.61 -15.44 -5.09
CA VAL A 102 2.16 -14.55 -4.05
C VAL A 102 3.51 -13.95 -4.47
N GLY A 103 4.35 -14.72 -5.13
CA GLY A 103 5.63 -14.22 -5.63
C GLY A 103 5.45 -13.09 -6.63
N ARG A 104 4.51 -13.26 -7.56
CA ARG A 104 4.18 -12.22 -8.54
C ARG A 104 3.52 -11.01 -7.88
N LEU A 105 2.66 -11.24 -6.89
CA LEU A 105 2.07 -10.18 -6.10
C LEU A 105 3.14 -9.29 -5.48
N HIS A 106 4.11 -9.89 -4.79
CA HIS A 106 5.20 -9.16 -4.17
C HIS A 106 6.04 -8.40 -5.20
N LEU A 107 6.38 -9.03 -6.32
CA LEU A 107 7.17 -8.39 -7.36
C LEU A 107 6.50 -7.13 -7.89
N GLU A 108 5.24 -7.23 -8.29
CA GLU A 108 4.49 -6.12 -8.86
C GLU A 108 4.18 -5.04 -7.81
N ALA A 109 3.82 -5.46 -6.60
CA ALA A 109 3.51 -4.54 -5.52
C ALA A 109 4.75 -3.73 -5.09
N ARG A 110 5.91 -4.35 -5.04
CA ARG A 110 7.16 -3.65 -4.68
C ARG A 110 7.50 -2.57 -5.71
N ARG A 111 7.30 -2.84 -7.00
CA ARG A 111 7.50 -1.84 -8.05
C ARG A 111 6.54 -0.66 -7.90
N SER A 112 5.26 -0.97 -7.69
CA SER A 112 4.24 0.07 -7.50
C SER A 112 4.46 0.87 -6.23
N SER A 113 4.90 0.24 -5.14
CA SER A 113 5.15 0.94 -3.88
C SER A 113 6.31 1.95 -4.00
N VAL A 114 7.35 1.61 -4.75
CA VAL A 114 8.44 2.56 -5.03
C VAL A 114 7.89 3.77 -5.79
N ARG A 115 7.11 3.53 -6.84
CA ARG A 115 6.53 4.60 -7.64
C ARG A 115 5.58 5.49 -6.83
N ILE A 116 4.72 4.88 -6.03
CA ILE A 116 3.79 5.61 -5.14
C ILE A 116 4.57 6.43 -4.13
N GLY A 117 5.60 5.85 -3.53
CA GLY A 117 6.47 6.56 -2.60
C GLY A 117 7.09 7.82 -3.21
N GLU A 118 7.60 7.71 -4.43
CA GLU A 118 8.16 8.85 -5.17
C GLU A 118 7.12 9.94 -5.41
N LEU A 119 5.90 9.55 -5.80
CA LEU A 119 4.82 10.49 -6.07
C LEU A 119 4.37 11.22 -4.80
N VAL A 120 4.23 10.50 -3.70
CA VAL A 120 3.77 11.09 -2.43
C VAL A 120 4.88 11.95 -1.80
N ASP A 121 6.09 11.45 -1.71
CA ASP A 121 7.22 12.19 -1.13
C ASP A 121 7.53 13.42 -1.95
N GLY A 122 7.47 13.34 -3.27
CA GLY A 122 7.65 14.48 -4.17
C GLY A 122 6.59 15.56 -3.97
N ALA A 123 5.32 15.15 -3.74
CA ALA A 123 4.24 16.10 -3.46
C ALA A 123 4.43 16.81 -2.12
N LEU A 124 4.91 16.10 -1.09
CA LEU A 124 5.20 16.69 0.22
C LEU A 124 6.35 17.69 0.15
N GLU A 125 7.39 17.38 -0.61
CA GLU A 125 8.52 18.30 -0.84
C GLU A 125 8.06 19.59 -1.52
N ARG A 126 7.14 19.50 -2.48
CA ARG A 126 6.59 20.67 -3.16
C ARG A 126 5.69 21.52 -2.26
N ARG A 127 5.03 20.90 -1.28
CA ARG A 127 4.19 21.62 -0.31
C ARG A 127 5.01 22.35 0.76
N ASP A 128 6.17 21.81 1.09
CA ASP A 128 7.07 22.35 2.09
C ASP A 128 8.42 22.65 1.43
N PRO A 129 8.56 23.84 0.81
CA PRO A 129 9.78 24.20 0.08
C PRO A 129 10.99 24.48 0.99
N HIS A 130 10.82 24.40 2.28
CA HIS A 130 11.89 24.60 3.25
C HIS A 130 12.31 23.28 3.87
#